data_553a4fb9db843ef3b117a31849fd19ce
#
_entry.id   553a4fb9db843ef3b117a31849fd19ce
#
_cell.length_a   1.000
_cell.length_b   1.000
_cell.length_c   1.000
_cell.angle_alpha   90.00
_cell.angle_beta   90.00
_cell.angle_gamma   90.00
#
_symmetry.space_group_name_H-M   'P 1'
#
loop_
_entity.id
_entity.type
_entity.pdbx_description
1 polymer ?
#
loop_
_entity_poly.entity_id
_entity_poly.type
_entity_poly.pdbx_seq_one_letter_code
_entity_poly.pdbx_strand_id
1 'polypeptide(L)'
;LGLDPAGPGFMNVDRRSRLDYSDADLVLTIMTNRAKTLLQGFGTIEPIGHYNFYVNGGFKQPGCQKINSNLICSHGRCVELLVDDLIFPNEFRPMAYRCDSYKNFEKGLCTTCKHSLDCQQFGSWFQYWPQQKLDQSFREPLVYYVDTREKPPFSLFHYGVVLEIDPKSPTFKGKLLLTFIGAASRRERFILKEKFKPDTNTTFLFKTPQFLGRIKKIRVKIYSHSKVFKTRHYIEVDRITVRFMNHQKERKPFDSVLLPKRSSKIQSKRSTIFVAED
;
A
#
# COMPACT_ATOMS: atom_id res chain seq x y z
N LEU A 1 -16.30 -10.02 -13.28
CA LEU A 1 -15.81 -9.43 -12.02
C LEU A 1 -16.53 -10.08 -10.84
N GLY A 2 -15.77 -10.69 -9.90
CA GLY A 2 -16.27 -11.25 -8.65
C GLY A 2 -16.08 -10.26 -7.49
N LEU A 3 -17.17 -9.95 -6.78
CA LEU A 3 -17.17 -9.03 -5.63
C LEU A 3 -17.22 -9.83 -4.34
N ASP A 4 -16.08 -10.00 -3.69
CA ASP A 4 -15.85 -10.80 -2.48
C ASP A 4 -16.55 -12.17 -2.54
N PRO A 5 -16.22 -13.01 -3.55
CA PRO A 5 -16.92 -14.27 -3.82
C PRO A 5 -17.01 -15.16 -2.58
N ALA A 6 -18.14 -15.86 -2.43
CA ALA A 6 -18.43 -16.67 -1.26
C ALA A 6 -17.33 -17.70 -0.94
N GLY A 7 -16.93 -17.75 0.32
CA GLY A 7 -15.90 -18.65 0.84
C GLY A 7 -16.47 -19.85 1.60
N PRO A 8 -17.04 -19.65 2.78
CA PRO A 8 -17.58 -20.76 3.58
C PRO A 8 -18.65 -21.55 2.82
N GLY A 9 -18.41 -22.86 2.67
CA GLY A 9 -19.26 -23.75 1.86
C GLY A 9 -18.84 -23.89 0.39
N PHE A 10 -17.96 -23.01 -0.11
CA PHE A 10 -17.46 -23.04 -1.49
C PHE A 10 -15.94 -23.26 -1.58
N MET A 11 -15.24 -23.35 -0.47
CA MET A 11 -13.82 -23.70 -0.44
C MET A 11 -13.63 -25.22 -0.56
N ASN A 12 -12.58 -25.64 -1.25
CA ASN A 12 -12.26 -27.06 -1.48
C ASN A 12 -13.37 -27.86 -2.20
N VAL A 13 -14.27 -27.18 -2.93
CA VAL A 13 -15.27 -27.83 -3.79
C VAL A 13 -14.80 -27.82 -5.24
N ASP A 14 -15.44 -28.64 -6.06
CA ASP A 14 -15.19 -28.66 -7.50
C ASP A 14 -15.34 -27.24 -8.07
N ARG A 15 -14.38 -26.83 -8.91
CA ARG A 15 -14.34 -25.49 -9.53
C ARG A 15 -15.62 -25.16 -10.32
N ARG A 16 -16.33 -26.18 -10.83
CA ARG A 16 -17.61 -26.01 -11.53
C ARG A 16 -18.75 -25.58 -10.61
N SER A 17 -18.57 -25.68 -9.29
CA SER A 17 -19.57 -25.31 -8.28
C SER A 17 -19.33 -23.93 -7.64
N ARG A 18 -18.28 -23.21 -8.08
CA ARG A 18 -17.92 -21.88 -7.59
C ARG A 18 -17.33 -21.02 -8.72
N LEU A 19 -17.18 -19.72 -8.47
CA LEU A 19 -16.44 -18.88 -9.39
C LEU A 19 -14.99 -19.40 -9.53
N ASP A 20 -14.52 -19.46 -10.79
CA ASP A 20 -13.18 -19.91 -11.13
C ASP A 20 -12.61 -19.10 -12.30
N TYR A 21 -11.29 -19.02 -12.42
CA TYR A 21 -10.66 -18.32 -13.53
C TYR A 21 -10.99 -18.93 -14.89
N SER A 22 -11.42 -20.21 -14.94
CA SER A 22 -11.83 -20.86 -16.18
C SER A 22 -13.22 -20.47 -16.70
N ASP A 23 -13.98 -19.65 -15.96
CA ASP A 23 -15.37 -19.28 -16.33
C ASP A 23 -15.44 -18.19 -17.40
N ALA A 24 -14.34 -17.48 -17.67
CA ALA A 24 -14.26 -16.46 -18.72
C ALA A 24 -12.81 -16.21 -19.17
N ASP A 25 -12.63 -15.53 -20.29
CA ASP A 25 -11.31 -15.14 -20.82
C ASP A 25 -10.53 -14.28 -19.82
N LEU A 26 -11.21 -13.50 -18.99
CA LEU A 26 -10.61 -12.71 -17.93
C LEU A 26 -11.53 -12.64 -16.73
N VAL A 27 -11.12 -13.25 -15.62
CA VAL A 27 -11.82 -13.21 -14.34
C VAL A 27 -11.02 -12.38 -13.35
N LEU A 28 -11.65 -11.31 -12.83
CA LEU A 28 -11.10 -10.43 -11.80
C LEU A 28 -11.89 -10.62 -10.52
N THR A 29 -11.24 -10.53 -9.35
CA THR A 29 -11.93 -10.54 -8.06
C THR A 29 -11.47 -9.40 -7.16
N ILE A 30 -12.41 -8.80 -6.42
CA ILE A 30 -12.15 -7.82 -5.36
C ILE A 30 -12.43 -8.52 -4.03
N MET A 31 -11.40 -8.76 -3.24
CA MET A 31 -11.46 -9.50 -1.98
C MET A 31 -11.41 -8.52 -0.80
N THR A 32 -12.49 -8.46 -0.01
CA THR A 32 -12.61 -7.49 1.10
C THR A 32 -12.94 -8.12 2.44
N ASN A 33 -13.43 -9.39 2.47
CA ASN A 33 -13.81 -10.07 3.71
C ASN A 33 -13.49 -11.57 3.69
N ARG A 34 -12.28 -11.92 3.28
CA ARG A 34 -11.79 -13.30 3.19
C ARG A 34 -11.83 -14.00 4.54
N ALA A 35 -12.33 -15.24 4.59
CA ALA A 35 -12.40 -16.02 5.82
C ALA A 35 -12.40 -17.52 5.60
N LYS A 36 -11.93 -18.26 6.61
CA LYS A 36 -12.03 -19.72 6.65
C LYS A 36 -13.39 -20.21 7.16
N THR A 37 -14.07 -19.40 7.94
CA THR A 37 -15.35 -19.75 8.56
C THR A 37 -16.33 -18.57 8.49
N LEU A 38 -17.62 -18.84 8.52
CA LEU A 38 -18.69 -17.82 8.54
C LEU A 38 -18.59 -16.83 9.71
N LEU A 39 -17.99 -17.25 10.83
CA LEU A 39 -17.79 -16.37 11.99
C LEU A 39 -16.68 -15.33 11.76
N GLN A 40 -15.82 -15.54 10.77
CA GLN A 40 -14.69 -14.68 10.47
C GLN A 40 -14.94 -13.76 9.25
N GLY A 41 -15.82 -14.20 8.33
CA GLY A 41 -16.15 -13.47 7.11
C GLY A 41 -16.89 -14.34 6.10
N PHE A 42 -17.22 -13.75 4.96
CA PHE A 42 -18.02 -14.37 3.92
C PHE A 42 -17.25 -14.69 2.64
N GLY A 43 -16.16 -13.96 2.37
CA GLY A 43 -15.37 -14.14 1.16
C GLY A 43 -14.42 -15.34 1.22
N THR A 44 -14.10 -15.90 0.05
CA THR A 44 -13.12 -16.98 -0.06
C THR A 44 -11.70 -16.53 0.28
N ILE A 45 -10.90 -17.42 0.85
CA ILE A 45 -9.46 -17.20 1.05
C ILE A 45 -8.64 -17.57 -0.20
N GLU A 46 -9.23 -18.36 -1.10
CA GLU A 46 -8.55 -18.84 -2.30
C GLU A 46 -8.50 -17.74 -3.38
N PRO A 47 -7.38 -17.61 -4.10
CA PRO A 47 -7.33 -16.79 -5.30
C PRO A 47 -8.00 -17.57 -6.45
N ILE A 48 -9.22 -17.19 -6.83
CA ILE A 48 -10.06 -17.93 -7.78
C ILE A 48 -10.21 -17.23 -9.14
N GLY A 49 -9.81 -15.97 -9.24
CA GLY A 49 -9.74 -15.24 -10.52
C GLY A 49 -8.34 -15.28 -11.12
N HIS A 50 -8.21 -14.84 -12.37
CA HIS A 50 -6.90 -14.58 -12.98
C HIS A 50 -6.13 -13.53 -12.16
N TYR A 51 -6.75 -12.39 -11.86
CA TYR A 51 -6.22 -11.32 -11.01
C TYR A 51 -7.12 -11.14 -9.78
N ASN A 52 -6.54 -11.29 -8.59
CA ASN A 52 -7.25 -11.23 -7.33
C ASN A 52 -6.75 -10.03 -6.52
N PHE A 53 -7.60 -9.02 -6.34
CA PHE A 53 -7.27 -7.79 -5.63
C PHE A 53 -7.64 -7.90 -4.15
N TYR A 54 -6.64 -8.03 -3.29
CA TYR A 54 -6.80 -8.13 -1.84
C TYR A 54 -6.72 -6.73 -1.23
N VAL A 55 -7.88 -6.12 -1.04
CA VAL A 55 -7.99 -4.75 -0.53
C VAL A 55 -7.79 -4.75 0.98
N ASN A 56 -6.82 -3.96 1.48
CA ASN A 56 -6.44 -3.92 2.89
C ASN A 56 -6.14 -5.34 3.43
N GLY A 57 -5.45 -6.15 2.64
CA GLY A 57 -5.15 -7.55 2.93
C GLY A 57 -6.32 -8.52 2.71
N GLY A 58 -7.50 -8.02 2.34
CA GLY A 58 -8.69 -8.82 2.03
C GLY A 58 -9.47 -9.33 3.23
N PHE A 59 -9.21 -8.87 4.46
CA PHE A 59 -9.87 -9.37 5.66
C PHE A 59 -10.84 -8.35 6.27
N LYS A 60 -10.33 -7.31 6.91
CA LYS A 60 -11.10 -6.26 7.57
C LYS A 60 -10.90 -4.94 6.86
N GLN A 61 -11.98 -4.23 6.63
CA GLN A 61 -11.90 -2.96 5.92
C GLN A 61 -11.88 -1.76 6.89
N PRO A 62 -11.13 -0.70 6.59
CA PRO A 62 -11.16 0.53 7.37
C PRO A 62 -12.59 1.05 7.52
N GLY A 63 -12.92 1.55 8.72
CA GLY A 63 -14.27 2.04 9.05
C GLY A 63 -15.29 0.95 9.40
N CYS A 64 -15.00 -0.35 9.19
CA CYS A 64 -15.86 -1.48 9.50
C CYS A 64 -15.60 -2.10 10.88
N GLN A 65 -15.22 -1.32 11.89
CA GLN A 65 -14.74 -1.86 13.19
C GLN A 65 -15.81 -1.94 14.28
N LYS A 66 -17.06 -1.59 14.01
CA LYS A 66 -18.16 -1.68 14.98
C LYS A 66 -18.59 -3.13 15.20
N ILE A 67 -18.70 -3.54 16.46
CA ILE A 67 -18.78 -4.94 16.92
C ILE A 67 -19.85 -5.81 16.22
N ASN A 68 -20.98 -5.25 15.83
CA ASN A 68 -22.11 -6.02 15.25
C ASN A 68 -22.26 -5.90 13.72
N SER A 69 -21.39 -5.17 13.02
CA SER A 69 -21.50 -4.96 11.57
C SER A 69 -20.21 -5.28 10.79
N ASN A 70 -19.19 -5.81 11.46
CA ASN A 70 -17.86 -6.00 10.89
C ASN A 70 -17.83 -6.87 9.63
N LEU A 71 -18.57 -7.98 9.65
CA LEU A 71 -18.55 -8.97 8.56
C LEU A 71 -19.32 -8.42 7.35
N ILE A 72 -20.57 -7.98 7.56
CA ILE A 72 -21.41 -7.41 6.48
C ILE A 72 -20.78 -6.16 5.89
N CYS A 73 -20.27 -5.25 6.73
CA CYS A 73 -19.61 -4.03 6.29
C CYS A 73 -18.37 -4.34 5.43
N SER A 74 -17.49 -5.22 5.91
CA SER A 74 -16.28 -5.58 5.15
C SER A 74 -16.62 -6.35 3.87
N HIS A 75 -17.65 -7.21 3.90
CA HIS A 75 -18.14 -7.93 2.72
C HIS A 75 -18.73 -6.96 1.69
N GLY A 76 -19.58 -6.04 2.11
CA GLY A 76 -20.20 -5.02 1.24
C GLY A 76 -19.20 -3.97 0.69
N ARG A 77 -18.01 -3.84 1.27
CA ARG A 77 -17.01 -2.86 0.83
C ARG A 77 -16.60 -3.03 -0.64
N CYS A 78 -16.59 -4.24 -1.17
CA CYS A 78 -16.28 -4.47 -2.58
C CYS A 78 -17.29 -3.78 -3.52
N VAL A 79 -18.56 -3.73 -3.14
CA VAL A 79 -19.61 -3.01 -3.89
C VAL A 79 -19.40 -1.49 -3.76
N GLU A 80 -19.12 -0.99 -2.55
CA GLU A 80 -18.83 0.43 -2.34
C GLU A 80 -17.62 0.90 -3.16
N LEU A 81 -16.57 0.08 -3.25
CA LEU A 81 -15.39 0.36 -4.08
C LEU A 81 -15.69 0.40 -5.56
N LEU A 82 -16.60 -0.46 -6.04
CA LEU A 82 -17.06 -0.45 -7.43
C LEU A 82 -17.83 0.83 -7.74
N VAL A 83 -18.73 1.23 -6.85
CA VAL A 83 -19.52 2.47 -6.98
C VAL A 83 -18.63 3.71 -6.90
N ASP A 84 -17.66 3.72 -5.98
CA ASP A 84 -16.68 4.81 -5.82
C ASP A 84 -15.85 5.03 -7.10
N ASP A 85 -15.44 3.96 -7.77
CA ASP A 85 -14.70 4.03 -9.02
C ASP A 85 -15.51 4.66 -10.17
N LEU A 86 -16.83 4.49 -10.14
CA LEU A 86 -17.75 5.09 -11.12
C LEU A 86 -18.02 6.56 -10.85
N ILE A 87 -18.17 6.93 -9.56
CA ILE A 87 -18.56 8.29 -9.16
C ILE A 87 -17.36 9.24 -9.10
N PHE A 88 -16.21 8.74 -8.66
CA PHE A 88 -15.00 9.53 -8.44
C PHE A 88 -13.87 9.10 -9.38
N PRO A 89 -13.92 9.46 -10.67
CA PRO A 89 -12.83 9.16 -11.58
C PRO A 89 -11.55 9.85 -11.10
N ASN A 90 -10.51 9.06 -10.83
CA ASN A 90 -9.23 9.55 -10.33
C ASN A 90 -8.18 9.50 -11.45
N GLU A 91 -7.57 10.64 -11.74
CA GLU A 91 -6.47 10.73 -12.71
C GLU A 91 -5.27 9.84 -12.31
N PHE A 92 -4.98 9.78 -11.00
CA PHE A 92 -3.92 8.93 -10.45
C PHE A 92 -4.52 7.66 -9.83
N ARG A 93 -5.06 6.79 -10.66
CA ARG A 93 -5.71 5.56 -10.19
C ARG A 93 -4.79 4.73 -9.31
N PRO A 94 -5.32 4.11 -8.26
CA PRO A 94 -4.56 3.17 -7.45
C PRO A 94 -4.00 2.04 -8.32
N MET A 95 -2.77 1.64 -8.03
CA MET A 95 -2.17 0.42 -8.55
C MET A 95 -2.11 -0.60 -7.41
N ALA A 96 -2.51 -1.81 -7.71
CA ALA A 96 -2.33 -2.95 -6.84
C ALA A 96 -1.03 -3.67 -7.21
N TYR A 97 -0.28 -4.11 -6.23
CA TYR A 97 1.05 -4.68 -6.40
C TYR A 97 1.09 -6.15 -6.02
N ARG A 98 1.70 -6.97 -6.88
CA ARG A 98 2.01 -8.36 -6.57
C ARG A 98 3.02 -8.41 -5.43
N CYS A 99 2.75 -9.24 -4.42
CA CYS A 99 3.61 -9.40 -3.27
C CYS A 99 3.37 -10.77 -2.64
N ASP A 100 4.40 -11.35 -2.00
CA ASP A 100 4.29 -12.65 -1.35
C ASP A 100 3.30 -12.66 -0.17
N SER A 101 3.11 -11.50 0.45
CA SER A 101 2.15 -11.33 1.54
C SER A 101 1.75 -9.87 1.72
N TYR A 102 0.58 -9.65 2.32
CA TYR A 102 0.14 -8.31 2.70
C TYR A 102 1.11 -7.62 3.67
N LYS A 103 1.70 -8.39 4.60
CA LYS A 103 2.73 -7.88 5.52
C LYS A 103 3.97 -7.35 4.78
N ASN A 104 4.41 -8.01 3.72
CA ASN A 104 5.52 -7.56 2.90
C ASN A 104 5.15 -6.32 2.08
N PHE A 105 3.91 -6.25 1.58
CA PHE A 105 3.37 -5.07 0.92
C PHE A 105 3.36 -3.85 1.87
N GLU A 106 2.82 -3.99 3.09
CA GLU A 106 2.82 -2.91 4.10
C GLU A 106 4.24 -2.46 4.49
N LYS A 107 5.21 -3.36 4.45
CA LYS A 107 6.63 -3.02 4.65
C LYS A 107 7.28 -2.32 3.45
N GLY A 108 6.55 -2.09 2.36
CA GLY A 108 7.09 -1.44 1.17
C GLY A 108 8.12 -2.29 0.41
N LEU A 109 8.07 -3.62 0.51
CA LEU A 109 8.98 -4.52 -0.21
C LEU A 109 8.58 -4.73 -1.67
N CYS A 110 7.32 -4.44 -2.03
CA CYS A 110 6.75 -4.66 -3.34
C CYS A 110 6.25 -3.34 -3.94
N THR A 111 7.16 -2.42 -4.26
CA THR A 111 6.82 -1.06 -4.72
C THR A 111 7.23 -0.78 -6.16
N THR A 112 7.71 -1.79 -6.87
CA THR A 112 8.15 -1.68 -8.26
C THR A 112 7.19 -2.38 -9.21
N CYS A 113 7.08 -1.85 -10.42
CA CYS A 113 6.29 -2.40 -11.51
C CYS A 113 7.18 -2.44 -12.74
N LYS A 114 8.07 -3.43 -12.81
CA LYS A 114 9.06 -3.61 -13.89
C LYS A 114 8.50 -4.44 -15.03
N HIS A 115 7.69 -5.45 -14.69
CA HIS A 115 7.07 -6.37 -15.62
C HIS A 115 5.55 -6.21 -15.60
N SER A 116 4.87 -6.66 -16.65
CA SER A 116 3.41 -6.55 -16.80
C SER A 116 2.62 -7.16 -15.65
N LEU A 117 3.14 -8.21 -15.00
CA LEU A 117 2.49 -8.89 -13.89
C LEU A 117 2.93 -8.42 -12.50
N ASP A 118 3.83 -7.44 -12.37
CA ASP A 118 4.27 -6.94 -11.06
C ASP A 118 3.21 -6.07 -10.39
N CYS A 119 2.42 -5.36 -11.19
CA CYS A 119 1.34 -4.51 -10.71
C CYS A 119 0.20 -4.43 -11.72
N GLN A 120 -1.00 -4.14 -11.22
CA GLN A 120 -2.21 -4.01 -12.02
C GLN A 120 -3.00 -2.78 -11.58
N GLN A 121 -3.71 -2.17 -12.52
CA GLN A 121 -4.59 -1.06 -12.21
C GLN A 121 -5.76 -1.55 -11.34
N PHE A 122 -6.00 -0.87 -10.22
CA PHE A 122 -7.18 -1.07 -9.39
C PHE A 122 -8.22 -0.01 -9.74
N GLY A 123 -9.41 -0.44 -10.16
CA GLY A 123 -10.47 0.45 -10.65
C GLY A 123 -10.62 0.42 -12.18
N SER A 124 -11.47 1.29 -12.70
CA SER A 124 -11.86 1.32 -14.13
C SER A 124 -12.42 0.00 -14.64
N TRP A 125 -13.23 -0.67 -13.82
CA TRP A 125 -13.74 -2.01 -14.07
C TRP A 125 -14.53 -2.13 -15.38
N PHE A 126 -15.18 -1.06 -15.80
CA PHE A 126 -15.99 -1.02 -17.03
C PHE A 126 -15.35 -0.28 -18.21
N GLN A 127 -14.25 0.44 -17.98
CA GLN A 127 -13.58 1.23 -19.01
C GLN A 127 -12.25 0.61 -19.46
N TYR A 128 -11.42 0.23 -18.52
CA TYR A 128 -10.07 -0.29 -18.79
C TYR A 128 -10.07 -1.80 -18.99
N TRP A 129 -10.62 -2.56 -18.03
CA TRP A 129 -10.52 -4.02 -18.02
C TRP A 129 -11.20 -4.74 -19.17
N PRO A 130 -12.35 -4.30 -19.70
CA PRO A 130 -12.96 -4.94 -20.87
C PRO A 130 -12.10 -4.91 -22.13
N GLN A 131 -11.11 -4.00 -22.19
CA GLN A 131 -10.19 -3.86 -23.31
C GLN A 131 -8.88 -4.64 -23.11
N GLN A 132 -8.68 -5.22 -21.92
CA GLN A 132 -7.47 -5.95 -21.59
C GLN A 132 -7.61 -7.42 -21.98
N LYS A 133 -6.52 -7.97 -22.51
CA LYS A 133 -6.36 -9.42 -22.72
C LYS A 133 -5.55 -9.99 -21.59
N LEU A 134 -5.78 -11.27 -21.27
CA LEU A 134 -4.96 -12.00 -20.33
C LEU A 134 -3.50 -12.01 -20.83
N ASP A 135 -2.58 -11.71 -19.93
CA ASP A 135 -1.15 -11.75 -20.22
C ASP A 135 -0.74 -13.18 -20.62
N GLN A 136 -0.04 -13.31 -21.76
CA GLN A 136 0.38 -14.62 -22.29
C GLN A 136 1.34 -15.40 -21.36
N SER A 137 1.96 -14.71 -20.39
CA SER A 137 2.79 -15.32 -19.34
C SER A 137 1.99 -15.81 -18.14
N PHE A 138 0.67 -15.61 -18.11
CA PHE A 138 -0.19 -16.16 -17.04
C PHE A 138 -0.08 -17.68 -16.97
N ARG A 139 0.10 -18.19 -15.75
CA ARG A 139 0.18 -19.65 -15.48
C ARG A 139 -0.70 -20.06 -14.31
N GLU A 140 -0.98 -19.15 -13.38
CA GLU A 140 -1.69 -19.40 -12.13
C GLU A 140 -2.37 -18.12 -11.62
N PRO A 141 -3.41 -18.22 -10.79
CA PRO A 141 -4.05 -17.08 -10.14
C PRO A 141 -3.06 -16.17 -9.41
N LEU A 142 -3.12 -14.88 -9.72
CA LEU A 142 -2.22 -13.86 -9.17
C LEU A 142 -2.91 -13.04 -8.11
N VAL A 143 -2.18 -12.70 -7.04
CA VAL A 143 -2.66 -11.89 -5.93
C VAL A 143 -1.98 -10.54 -5.93
N TYR A 144 -2.80 -9.48 -5.85
CA TYR A 144 -2.38 -8.09 -5.79
C TYR A 144 -2.93 -7.41 -4.55
N TYR A 145 -2.12 -6.58 -3.91
CA TYR A 145 -2.49 -5.81 -2.73
C TYR A 145 -2.64 -4.33 -3.05
N VAL A 146 -3.66 -3.72 -2.47
CA VAL A 146 -3.92 -2.28 -2.52
C VAL A 146 -4.59 -1.86 -1.22
N ASP A 147 -4.28 -0.67 -0.72
CA ASP A 147 -4.95 -0.13 0.46
C ASP A 147 -5.90 0.99 0.09
N THR A 148 -6.97 1.06 0.87
CA THR A 148 -8.00 2.08 0.77
C THR A 148 -8.29 2.69 2.13
N ARG A 149 -8.97 3.86 2.17
CA ARG A 149 -9.39 4.51 3.41
C ARG A 149 -10.81 4.12 3.81
N GLU A 150 -11.26 4.64 4.96
CA GLU A 150 -12.56 4.28 5.57
C GLU A 150 -13.78 4.87 4.87
N LYS A 151 -13.63 5.98 4.15
CA LYS A 151 -14.76 6.76 3.55
C LYS A 151 -14.46 7.13 2.11
N PRO A 152 -15.49 7.33 1.28
CA PRO A 152 -15.33 7.83 -0.09
C PRO A 152 -14.67 9.22 -0.16
N PRO A 153 -13.97 9.53 -1.23
CA PRO A 153 -13.44 8.58 -2.21
C PRO A 153 -12.43 7.64 -1.53
N PHE A 154 -12.57 6.32 -1.71
CA PHE A 154 -11.78 5.32 -0.98
C PHE A 154 -10.31 5.28 -1.40
N SER A 155 -9.96 5.85 -2.53
CA SER A 155 -8.60 5.86 -3.06
C SER A 155 -7.59 6.51 -2.11
N LEU A 156 -6.39 5.89 -2.02
CA LEU A 156 -5.21 6.44 -1.36
C LEU A 156 -4.10 6.65 -2.38
N PHE A 157 -3.26 7.63 -2.09
CA PHE A 157 -1.97 7.80 -2.76
C PHE A 157 -0.91 7.02 -1.99
N HIS A 158 -0.23 6.11 -2.69
CA HIS A 158 0.78 5.23 -2.13
C HIS A 158 2.17 5.71 -2.53
N TYR A 159 3.08 5.69 -1.57
CA TYR A 159 4.49 6.01 -1.76
C TYR A 159 5.35 4.92 -1.11
N GLY A 160 6.13 4.22 -1.90
CA GLY A 160 7.18 3.32 -1.40
C GLY A 160 8.37 4.14 -0.94
N VAL A 161 8.81 3.97 0.30
CA VAL A 161 9.89 4.76 0.90
C VAL A 161 11.02 3.85 1.36
N VAL A 162 12.25 4.25 1.05
CA VAL A 162 13.48 3.58 1.48
C VAL A 162 14.33 4.58 2.24
N LEU A 163 14.72 4.24 3.47
CA LEU A 163 15.74 4.94 4.26
C LEU A 163 17.04 4.14 4.19
N GLU A 164 18.09 4.70 3.63
CA GLU A 164 19.43 4.12 3.62
C GLU A 164 20.14 4.55 4.91
N ILE A 165 20.43 3.57 5.78
CA ILE A 165 21.05 3.84 7.09
C ILE A 165 22.56 3.78 6.94
N ASP A 166 23.23 4.86 7.35
CA ASP A 166 24.70 4.98 7.31
C ASP A 166 25.38 3.80 8.03
N PRO A 167 26.44 3.20 7.46
CA PRO A 167 27.21 2.13 8.09
C PRO A 167 27.78 2.49 9.48
N LYS A 168 28.03 3.76 9.74
CA LYS A 168 28.54 4.28 11.04
C LYS A 168 27.42 4.59 12.01
N SER A 169 26.16 4.49 11.61
CA SER A 169 25.01 4.73 12.47
C SER A 169 24.94 3.67 13.60
N PRO A 170 24.67 4.05 14.84
CA PRO A 170 24.38 3.06 15.87
C PRO A 170 23.04 2.37 15.58
N THR A 171 22.88 1.14 16.06
CA THR A 171 21.57 0.50 16.08
C THR A 171 20.61 1.32 16.93
N PHE A 172 19.48 1.72 16.34
CA PHE A 172 18.46 2.50 17.02
C PHE A 172 17.11 1.75 16.97
N LYS A 173 16.49 1.53 18.14
CA LYS A 173 15.13 1.01 18.25
C LYS A 173 14.22 2.11 18.77
N GLY A 174 13.27 2.56 17.94
CA GLY A 174 12.42 3.68 18.34
C GLY A 174 11.44 4.09 17.26
N LYS A 175 10.97 5.33 17.38
CA LYS A 175 10.01 5.91 16.44
C LYS A 175 10.63 7.14 15.77
N LEU A 176 10.50 7.20 14.45
CA LEU A 176 10.79 8.39 13.66
C LEU A 176 9.47 9.06 13.26
N LEU A 177 9.37 10.37 13.45
CA LEU A 177 8.32 11.18 12.85
C LEU A 177 8.87 11.77 11.56
N LEU A 178 8.30 11.35 10.44
CA LEU A 178 8.56 11.88 9.12
C LEU A 178 7.45 12.87 8.75
N THR A 179 7.84 14.04 8.22
CA THR A 179 6.90 14.99 7.61
C THR A 179 7.25 15.11 6.14
N PHE A 180 6.39 14.54 5.31
CA PHE A 180 6.51 14.61 3.84
C PHE A 180 5.96 15.95 3.36
N ILE A 181 6.69 16.64 2.51
CA ILE A 181 6.32 17.95 1.94
C ILE A 181 6.48 17.82 0.42
N GLY A 182 5.34 17.86 -0.26
CA GLY A 182 5.27 17.73 -1.71
C GLY A 182 5.06 19.05 -2.44
N ALA A 183 4.46 18.98 -3.61
CA ALA A 183 4.09 20.14 -4.42
C ALA A 183 3.09 21.03 -3.68
N ALA A 184 3.08 22.34 -4.00
CA ALA A 184 2.22 23.36 -3.37
C ALA A 184 2.29 23.37 -1.83
N SER A 185 3.45 22.98 -1.25
CA SER A 185 3.67 22.91 0.21
C SER A 185 2.69 22.02 0.97
N ARG A 186 1.97 21.15 0.29
CA ARG A 186 1.12 20.11 0.91
C ARG A 186 1.99 19.22 1.77
N ARG A 187 1.50 18.86 2.96
CA ARG A 187 2.31 18.10 3.93
C ARG A 187 1.48 17.06 4.67
N GLU A 188 2.13 15.91 4.91
CA GLU A 188 1.57 14.81 5.69
C GLU A 188 2.60 14.27 6.67
N ARG A 189 2.12 13.70 7.79
CA ARG A 189 2.97 13.15 8.84
C ARG A 189 2.80 11.65 8.94
N PHE A 190 3.92 10.97 9.15
CA PHE A 190 3.96 9.53 9.32
C PHE A 190 4.88 9.16 10.49
N ILE A 191 4.47 8.19 11.32
CA ILE A 191 5.29 7.67 12.42
C ILE A 191 5.74 6.27 12.06
N LEU A 192 7.05 6.13 11.84
CA LEU A 192 7.70 4.84 11.59
C LEU A 192 8.27 4.30 12.91
N LYS A 193 7.84 3.10 13.33
CA LYS A 193 8.33 2.41 14.52
C LYS A 193 9.09 1.17 14.09
N GLU A 194 10.42 1.22 14.20
CA GLU A 194 11.29 0.12 13.75
C GLU A 194 12.55 -0.02 14.61
N LYS A 195 13.30 -1.10 14.33
CA LYS A 195 14.68 -1.29 14.75
C LYS A 195 15.59 -1.02 13.55
N PHE A 196 16.18 0.17 13.55
CA PHE A 196 17.11 0.60 12.50
C PHE A 196 18.50 0.03 12.78
N LYS A 197 19.11 -0.61 11.80
CA LYS A 197 20.46 -1.20 11.89
C LYS A 197 21.40 -0.45 10.95
N PRO A 198 22.70 -0.33 11.29
CA PRO A 198 23.69 0.23 10.39
C PRO A 198 23.78 -0.61 9.11
N ASP A 199 24.18 0.04 8.03
CA ASP A 199 24.37 -0.57 6.71
C ASP A 199 23.14 -1.37 6.20
N THR A 200 21.94 -0.87 6.49
CA THR A 200 20.69 -1.52 6.04
C THR A 200 19.71 -0.53 5.44
N ASN A 201 18.86 -1.03 4.55
CA ASN A 201 17.72 -0.30 4.05
C ASN A 201 16.50 -0.58 4.91
N THR A 202 15.87 0.47 5.43
CA THR A 202 14.54 0.38 6.07
C THR A 202 13.49 0.82 5.08
N THR A 203 12.62 -0.10 4.68
CA THR A 203 11.53 0.17 3.73
C THR A 203 10.19 0.25 4.44
N PHE A 204 9.27 1.04 3.91
CA PHE A 204 7.90 1.11 4.36
C PHE A 204 6.98 1.71 3.31
N LEU A 205 5.69 1.45 3.45
CA LEU A 205 4.64 2.04 2.62
C LEU A 205 4.05 3.25 3.33
N PHE A 206 4.16 4.42 2.71
CA PHE A 206 3.49 5.63 3.16
C PHE A 206 2.23 5.85 2.33
N LYS A 207 1.10 6.05 3.02
CA LYS A 207 -0.25 6.19 2.42
C LYS A 207 -0.89 7.49 2.89
N THR A 208 -1.56 8.19 1.97
CA THR A 208 -2.24 9.45 2.28
C THR A 208 -3.45 9.65 1.37
N PRO A 209 -4.56 10.24 1.88
CA PRO A 209 -5.69 10.63 1.05
C PRO A 209 -5.41 11.86 0.20
N GLN A 210 -4.32 12.58 0.47
CA GLN A 210 -3.95 13.81 -0.23
C GLN A 210 -2.85 13.55 -1.25
N PHE A 211 -3.06 13.92 -2.51
CA PHE A 211 -2.00 13.91 -3.52
C PHE A 211 -0.92 14.95 -3.19
N LEU A 212 0.28 14.47 -2.85
CA LEU A 212 1.41 15.34 -2.54
C LEU A 212 2.27 15.67 -3.77
N GLY A 213 2.08 14.96 -4.89
CA GLY A 213 2.95 15.04 -6.04
C GLY A 213 4.36 14.53 -5.74
N ARG A 214 5.36 15.04 -6.47
CA ARG A 214 6.77 14.78 -6.16
C ARG A 214 7.10 15.28 -4.76
N ILE A 215 7.68 14.43 -3.93
CA ILE A 215 8.12 14.82 -2.59
C ILE A 215 9.39 15.66 -2.70
N LYS A 216 9.29 16.94 -2.36
CA LYS A 216 10.41 17.88 -2.45
C LYS A 216 11.25 17.94 -1.19
N LYS A 217 10.67 17.60 -0.04
CA LYS A 217 11.34 17.68 1.25
C LYS A 217 10.76 16.69 2.24
N ILE A 218 11.62 16.06 3.04
CA ILE A 218 11.21 15.27 4.20
C ILE A 218 11.91 15.83 5.42
N ARG A 219 11.13 16.13 6.48
CA ARG A 219 11.67 16.47 7.80
C ARG A 219 11.56 15.24 8.68
N VAL A 220 12.68 14.81 9.23
CA VAL A 220 12.75 13.62 10.10
C VAL A 220 13.20 14.03 11.49
N LYS A 221 12.54 13.50 12.52
CA LYS A 221 12.98 13.63 13.92
C LYS A 221 12.68 12.37 14.71
N ILE A 222 13.44 12.10 15.75
CA ILE A 222 13.11 11.05 16.72
C ILE A 222 11.85 11.47 17.47
N TYR A 223 10.83 10.60 17.46
CA TYR A 223 9.58 10.80 18.20
C TYR A 223 9.69 10.15 19.57
N SER A 224 9.66 10.95 20.62
CA SER A 224 9.71 10.48 22.01
C SER A 224 8.57 11.09 22.81
N HIS A 225 7.87 10.26 23.58
CA HIS A 225 6.86 10.69 24.55
C HIS A 225 7.47 11.05 25.92
N SER A 226 8.71 10.62 26.20
CA SER A 226 9.33 10.76 27.50
C SER A 226 10.32 11.93 27.54
N LYS A 227 10.17 12.78 28.56
CA LYS A 227 11.14 13.84 28.90
C LYS A 227 12.40 13.28 29.58
N VAL A 228 12.42 12.00 29.94
CA VAL A 228 13.42 11.38 30.86
C VAL A 228 14.61 10.75 30.11
N PHE A 229 14.61 10.61 28.80
CA PHE A 229 15.74 9.99 28.08
C PHE A 229 16.95 10.91 28.03
N LYS A 230 17.86 10.73 29.00
CA LYS A 230 19.20 11.39 29.06
C LYS A 230 20.21 10.80 28.05
N THR A 231 19.92 9.69 27.39
CA THR A 231 20.83 9.07 26.40
C THR A 231 20.73 9.77 25.06
N ARG A 232 21.89 10.12 24.49
CA ARG A 232 22.01 10.73 23.14
C ARG A 232 21.70 9.68 22.06
N HIS A 233 20.43 9.31 21.95
CA HIS A 233 20.01 8.47 20.84
C HIS A 233 20.05 9.29 19.55
N TYR A 234 20.70 8.74 18.56
CA TYR A 234 20.70 9.29 17.19
C TYR A 234 20.68 8.14 16.20
N ILE A 235 20.36 8.47 14.97
CA ILE A 235 20.44 7.62 13.79
C ILE A 235 20.99 8.49 12.67
N GLU A 236 21.81 7.92 11.79
CA GLU A 236 22.30 8.57 10.61
C GLU A 236 21.65 7.94 9.37
N VAL A 237 21.09 8.78 8.52
CA VAL A 237 20.39 8.39 7.28
C VAL A 237 21.04 9.12 6.12
N ASP A 238 21.63 8.37 5.18
CA ASP A 238 22.36 8.94 4.07
C ASP A 238 21.44 9.44 2.98
N ARG A 239 20.38 8.68 2.71
CA ARG A 239 19.48 8.96 1.60
C ARG A 239 18.07 8.50 1.93
N ILE A 240 17.08 9.18 1.36
CA ILE A 240 15.68 8.76 1.37
C ILE A 240 15.20 8.71 -0.07
N THR A 241 14.82 7.51 -0.52
CA THR A 241 14.20 7.33 -1.83
C THR A 241 12.70 7.21 -1.67
N VAL A 242 11.93 7.95 -2.45
CA VAL A 242 10.47 7.92 -2.46
C VAL A 242 10.00 7.60 -3.87
N ARG A 243 9.18 6.56 -4.00
CA ARG A 243 8.60 6.13 -5.26
C ARG A 243 7.08 6.31 -5.21
N PHE A 244 6.51 7.05 -6.16
CA PHE A 244 5.07 7.17 -6.30
C PHE A 244 4.49 5.91 -6.95
N MET A 245 3.45 5.32 -6.34
CA MET A 245 2.96 4.01 -6.71
C MET A 245 1.60 4.02 -7.45
N ASN A 246 0.88 5.13 -7.51
CA ASN A 246 -0.37 5.20 -8.25
C ASN A 246 -0.13 5.30 -9.78
N HIS A 247 -1.13 4.90 -10.56
CA HIS A 247 -1.04 4.98 -12.02
C HIS A 247 -0.87 6.42 -12.48
N GLN A 248 0.04 6.60 -13.43
CA GLN A 248 0.32 7.87 -14.10
C GLN A 248 0.84 7.58 -15.51
N LYS A 249 0.56 8.47 -16.45
CA LYS A 249 1.03 8.34 -17.84
C LYS A 249 2.55 8.31 -17.91
N GLU A 250 3.21 9.10 -17.04
CA GLU A 250 4.65 9.14 -16.87
C GLU A 250 5.01 8.97 -15.39
N ARG A 251 5.67 7.86 -15.04
CA ARG A 251 6.00 7.52 -13.63
C ARG A 251 7.11 8.37 -13.02
N LYS A 252 8.14 8.71 -13.83
CA LYS A 252 9.35 9.39 -13.38
C LYS A 252 9.15 10.75 -12.69
N PRO A 253 8.18 11.62 -13.08
CA PRO A 253 8.08 12.97 -12.52
C PRO A 253 7.82 13.03 -11.02
N PHE A 254 7.29 11.95 -10.41
CA PHE A 254 6.87 11.95 -9.00
C PHE A 254 7.81 11.17 -8.08
N ASP A 255 8.78 10.44 -8.61
CA ASP A 255 9.81 9.79 -7.81
C ASP A 255 10.82 10.82 -7.31
N SER A 256 11.39 10.61 -6.13
CA SER A 256 12.33 11.53 -5.51
C SER A 256 13.46 10.78 -4.83
N VAL A 257 14.68 11.28 -5.01
CA VAL A 257 15.83 10.95 -4.19
C VAL A 257 16.12 12.20 -3.34
N LEU A 258 16.18 12.02 -2.03
CA LEU A 258 16.38 13.14 -1.10
C LEU A 258 17.66 12.93 -0.29
N LEU A 259 18.49 13.95 -0.27
CA LEU A 259 19.73 13.98 0.49
C LEU A 259 19.61 14.91 1.71
N PRO A 260 20.40 14.68 2.78
CA PRO A 260 20.40 15.53 3.94
C PRO A 260 20.95 16.92 3.58
N LYS A 261 20.22 17.99 3.91
CA LYS A 261 20.59 19.38 3.58
C LYS A 261 21.89 19.83 4.26
N ARG A 262 22.18 19.34 5.48
CA ARG A 262 23.36 19.73 6.27
C ARG A 262 24.03 18.55 6.94
N SER A 263 23.28 17.64 7.54
CA SER A 263 23.78 16.50 8.31
C SER A 263 22.81 15.33 8.18
N SER A 264 23.36 14.13 8.00
CA SER A 264 22.63 12.85 8.01
C SER A 264 22.10 12.48 9.40
N LYS A 265 22.66 13.10 10.45
CA LYS A 265 22.39 12.77 11.87
C LYS A 265 21.04 13.30 12.34
N ILE A 266 20.17 12.39 12.76
CA ILE A 266 18.84 12.67 13.32
C ILE A 266 18.90 12.48 14.83
N GLN A 267 18.50 13.49 15.59
CA GLN A 267 18.56 13.53 17.05
C GLN A 267 17.20 13.85 17.68
N SER A 268 17.05 13.56 18.98
CA SER A 268 15.78 13.73 19.68
C SER A 268 15.27 15.19 19.77
N LYS A 269 16.17 16.18 19.79
CA LYS A 269 15.81 17.59 19.98
C LYS A 269 15.76 18.40 18.68
N ARG A 270 16.28 17.87 17.58
CA ARG A 270 16.37 18.59 16.29
C ARG A 270 15.82 17.74 15.16
N SER A 271 15.14 18.39 14.22
CA SER A 271 14.76 17.74 12.97
C SER A 271 15.86 17.85 11.94
N THR A 272 16.14 16.76 11.26
CA THR A 272 16.99 16.74 10.06
C THR A 272 16.10 16.90 8.83
N ILE A 273 16.56 17.66 7.85
CA ILE A 273 15.83 17.97 6.63
C ILE A 273 16.54 17.31 5.46
N PHE A 274 15.80 16.52 4.70
CA PHE A 274 16.19 15.93 3.44
C PHE A 274 15.49 16.70 2.31
N VAL A 275 16.22 16.99 1.24
CA VAL A 275 15.75 17.77 0.09
C VAL A 275 15.95 16.94 -1.17
N ALA A 276 14.98 16.96 -2.07
CA ALA A 276 15.08 16.28 -3.34
C ALA A 276 16.19 16.91 -4.19
N GLU A 277 16.90 16.05 -4.89
CA GLU A 277 17.77 16.45 -6.00
C GLU A 277 16.89 16.94 -7.16
N ASP A 278 17.30 18.03 -7.83
CA ASP A 278 16.60 18.61 -8.98
C ASP A 278 16.67 17.71 -10.21
#